data_b3e68cda9b5368cc41ac5bf828a10b20
#
_entry.id   b3e68cda9b5368cc41ac5bf828a10b20
#
_cell.length_a   1.000
_cell.length_b   1.000
_cell.length_c   1.000
_cell.angle_alpha   90.00
_cell.angle_beta   90.00
_cell.angle_gamma   90.00
#
_symmetry.space_group_name_H-M   'P 1'
#
loop_
_entity.id
_entity.type
_entity.pdbx_description
1 polymer ?
#
loop_
_entity_poly.entity_id
_entity_poly.type
_entity_poly.pdbx_seq_one_letter_code
_entity_poly.pdbx_strand_id
1 'polypeptide(L)'
;MLLIYNEAGKLVGVADDTNVARGKTWVSRLTMRFRDGSLDDETTVYTQGKNLRVVSDHHIQKGPSFPKPIDTTVNAASGNVTWHEMKDGKDEVKTDHMDLPLDLANGLLPLVIQNFPSGVDEVKVGYVASAPKPRLIKLAISRDGQSGFTIGGERRKADTFKVHFELGGIVGVIAPIIGKDPGDLHIWALGGDAPTFIRMNGELYNGGTVYDVELSGPSWAKNTQPTLPAK
;
A
#
# COMPACT_ATOMS: atom_id res chain seq x y z
N MET A 1 2.69 -9.63 13.43
CA MET A 1 1.25 -9.25 13.61
C MET A 1 1.16 -7.73 13.67
N LEU A 2 0.23 -7.16 12.96
CA LEU A 2 -0.09 -5.73 12.93
C LEU A 2 -1.50 -5.53 13.52
N LEU A 3 -1.75 -4.35 14.08
CA LEU A 3 -3.03 -3.93 14.62
C LEU A 3 -3.62 -2.84 13.70
N ILE A 4 -4.92 -2.88 13.46
CA ILE A 4 -5.62 -1.94 12.60
C ILE A 4 -6.57 -1.11 13.46
N TYR A 5 -6.37 0.21 13.47
CA TYR A 5 -7.21 1.17 14.17
C TYR A 5 -7.92 2.08 13.18
N ASN A 6 -9.14 2.50 13.51
CA ASN A 6 -9.83 3.54 12.75
C ASN A 6 -9.44 4.94 13.27
N GLU A 7 -9.93 6.01 12.63
CA GLU A 7 -9.69 7.42 13.00
C GLU A 7 -10.03 7.74 14.46
N ALA A 8 -10.97 7.03 15.07
CA ALA A 8 -11.31 7.18 16.49
C ALA A 8 -10.35 6.43 17.43
N GLY A 9 -9.28 5.82 16.92
CA GLY A 9 -8.34 5.01 17.69
C GLY A 9 -8.91 3.68 18.20
N LYS A 10 -10.03 3.21 17.64
CA LYS A 10 -10.63 1.93 18.00
C LYS A 10 -9.97 0.80 17.20
N LEU A 11 -9.56 -0.26 17.87
CA LEU A 11 -9.06 -1.49 17.23
C LEU A 11 -10.19 -2.17 16.44
N VAL A 12 -10.05 -2.19 15.12
CA VAL A 12 -11.05 -2.71 14.17
C VAL A 12 -10.59 -3.94 13.41
N GLY A 13 -9.32 -4.32 13.49
CA GLY A 13 -8.79 -5.49 12.79
C GLY A 13 -7.38 -5.82 13.20
N VAL A 14 -6.85 -6.87 12.56
CA VAL A 14 -5.46 -7.31 12.67
C VAL A 14 -4.93 -7.64 11.28
N ALA A 15 -3.60 -7.57 11.11
CA ALA A 15 -2.97 -7.98 9.89
C ALA A 15 -1.73 -8.84 10.13
N ASP A 16 -1.47 -9.71 9.16
CA ASP A 16 -0.25 -10.50 9.06
C ASP A 16 0.49 -10.09 7.79
N ASP A 17 1.76 -9.76 7.95
CA ASP A 17 2.68 -9.51 6.84
C ASP A 17 3.75 -10.61 6.86
N THR A 18 3.92 -11.28 5.74
CA THR A 18 4.88 -12.37 5.57
C THR A 18 5.70 -12.18 4.30
N ASN A 19 6.97 -12.55 4.38
CA ASN A 19 7.88 -12.48 3.24
C ASN A 19 8.71 -13.76 3.20
N VAL A 20 8.50 -14.59 2.16
CA VAL A 20 9.05 -15.95 2.08
C VAL A 20 9.81 -16.16 0.78
N ALA A 21 11.05 -16.62 0.90
CA ALA A 21 11.86 -17.01 -0.26
C ALA A 21 11.30 -18.27 -0.94
N ARG A 22 11.22 -18.26 -2.27
CA ARG A 22 10.79 -19.37 -3.13
C ARG A 22 11.74 -19.52 -4.30
N GLY A 23 12.85 -20.21 -4.09
CA GLY A 23 13.91 -20.35 -5.10
C GLY A 23 14.55 -19.01 -5.46
N LYS A 24 14.33 -18.53 -6.70
CA LYS A 24 14.85 -17.23 -7.18
C LYS A 24 13.90 -16.06 -6.96
N THR A 25 12.71 -16.32 -6.43
CA THR A 25 11.67 -15.32 -6.15
C THR A 25 11.38 -15.24 -4.66
N TRP A 26 10.70 -14.19 -4.27
CA TRP A 26 10.11 -13.98 -2.96
C TRP A 26 8.61 -13.83 -3.11
N VAL A 27 7.88 -14.23 -2.08
CA VAL A 27 6.45 -14.02 -1.98
C VAL A 27 6.21 -13.16 -0.75
N SER A 28 5.74 -11.94 -0.97
CA SER A 28 5.19 -11.05 0.05
C SER A 28 3.69 -11.25 0.12
N ARG A 29 3.13 -11.37 1.32
CA ARG A 29 1.69 -11.40 1.50
C ARG A 29 1.30 -10.58 2.71
N LEU A 30 0.44 -9.60 2.50
CA LEU A 30 -0.21 -8.80 3.52
C LEU A 30 -1.69 -9.20 3.57
N THR A 31 -2.16 -9.66 4.74
CA THR A 31 -3.55 -10.03 4.93
C THR A 31 -4.13 -9.25 6.10
N MET A 32 -5.06 -8.36 5.84
CA MET A 32 -5.79 -7.57 6.84
C MET A 32 -7.18 -8.19 7.05
N ARG A 33 -7.52 -8.50 8.29
CA ARG A 33 -8.81 -9.05 8.69
C ARG A 33 -9.51 -8.12 9.65
N PHE A 34 -10.66 -7.62 9.25
CA PHE A 34 -11.45 -6.68 10.02
C PHE A 34 -12.50 -7.39 10.87
N ARG A 35 -12.90 -6.78 11.99
CA ARG A 35 -13.90 -7.34 12.90
C ARG A 35 -15.32 -7.42 12.30
N ASP A 36 -15.60 -6.65 11.26
CA ASP A 36 -16.86 -6.67 10.51
C ASP A 36 -16.92 -7.79 9.44
N GLY A 37 -15.86 -8.62 9.35
CA GLY A 37 -15.73 -9.69 8.36
C GLY A 37 -15.10 -9.24 7.04
N SER A 38 -14.70 -7.98 6.92
CA SER A 38 -13.98 -7.50 5.75
C SER A 38 -12.58 -8.07 5.66
N LEU A 39 -12.09 -8.23 4.44
CA LEU A 39 -10.78 -8.76 4.09
C LEU A 39 -10.10 -7.83 3.08
N ASP A 40 -8.83 -7.54 3.32
CA ASP A 40 -7.88 -7.00 2.37
C ASP A 40 -6.68 -7.96 2.32
N ASP A 41 -6.43 -8.59 1.18
CA ASP A 41 -5.41 -9.63 1.00
C ASP A 41 -4.63 -9.37 -0.29
N GLU A 42 -3.36 -9.04 -0.15
CA GLU A 42 -2.46 -8.76 -1.27
C GLU A 42 -1.28 -9.73 -1.24
N THR A 43 -1.06 -10.42 -2.35
CA THR A 43 0.03 -11.37 -2.53
C THR A 43 0.87 -10.98 -3.74
N THR A 44 2.13 -10.65 -3.51
CA THR A 44 3.08 -10.20 -4.54
C THR A 44 4.22 -11.18 -4.67
N VAL A 45 4.45 -11.67 -5.87
CA VAL A 45 5.66 -12.41 -6.24
C VAL A 45 6.67 -11.43 -6.83
N TYR A 46 7.88 -11.42 -6.33
CA TYR A 46 8.92 -10.51 -6.80
C TYR A 46 10.32 -11.15 -6.83
N THR A 47 11.25 -10.52 -7.52
CA THR A 47 12.67 -10.83 -7.47
C THR A 47 13.43 -9.73 -6.74
N GLN A 48 14.44 -10.13 -5.99
CA GLN A 48 15.35 -9.23 -5.29
C GLN A 48 16.77 -9.40 -5.86
N GLY A 49 17.22 -8.35 -6.54
CA GLY A 49 18.58 -8.22 -7.03
C GLY A 49 19.12 -6.85 -6.66
N LYS A 50 19.69 -6.12 -7.63
CA LYS A 50 20.05 -4.70 -7.44
C LYS A 50 18.81 -3.86 -7.13
N ASN A 51 17.66 -4.24 -7.71
CA ASN A 51 16.36 -3.60 -7.48
C ASN A 51 15.30 -4.67 -7.21
N LEU A 52 14.24 -4.28 -6.53
CA LEU A 52 13.03 -5.08 -6.43
C LEU A 52 12.29 -5.06 -7.78
N ARG A 53 11.74 -6.21 -8.20
CA ARG A 53 10.95 -6.33 -9.44
C ARG A 53 9.74 -7.20 -9.19
N VAL A 54 8.56 -6.63 -9.35
CA VAL A 54 7.31 -7.39 -9.33
C VAL A 54 7.30 -8.38 -10.50
N VAL A 55 6.94 -9.60 -10.24
CA VAL A 55 6.64 -10.65 -11.23
C VAL A 55 5.14 -10.75 -11.42
N SER A 56 4.40 -10.85 -10.33
CA SER A 56 2.94 -10.79 -10.31
C SER A 56 2.44 -10.24 -8.98
N ASP A 57 1.25 -9.68 -9.03
CA ASP A 57 0.55 -9.19 -7.85
C ASP A 57 -0.92 -9.62 -7.93
N HIS A 58 -1.50 -10.01 -6.79
CA HIS A 58 -2.92 -10.36 -6.67
C HIS A 58 -3.48 -9.69 -5.42
N HIS A 59 -4.45 -8.78 -5.61
CA HIS A 59 -5.06 -7.98 -4.58
C HIS A 59 -6.56 -8.19 -4.53
N ILE A 60 -7.07 -8.57 -3.35
CA ILE A 60 -8.48 -8.79 -3.06
C ILE A 60 -8.92 -7.87 -1.92
N GLN A 61 -9.96 -7.06 -2.16
CA GLN A 61 -10.68 -6.38 -1.08
C GLN A 61 -12.16 -6.73 -1.14
N LYS A 62 -12.76 -7.10 -0.01
CA LYS A 62 -14.18 -7.45 0.08
C LYS A 62 -14.74 -7.29 1.48
N GLY A 63 -16.05 -7.16 1.58
CA GLY A 63 -16.80 -7.05 2.84
C GLY A 63 -17.29 -5.63 3.14
N PRO A 64 -17.94 -5.42 4.30
CA PRO A 64 -18.60 -4.16 4.63
C PRO A 64 -17.70 -2.92 4.62
N SER A 65 -16.44 -3.05 5.02
CA SER A 65 -15.46 -1.95 4.95
C SER A 65 -15.03 -1.59 3.53
N PHE A 66 -15.30 -2.44 2.53
CA PHE A 66 -14.94 -2.26 1.13
C PHE A 66 -16.19 -2.30 0.24
N PRO A 67 -16.95 -1.20 0.13
CA PRO A 67 -18.23 -1.16 -0.60
C PRO A 67 -18.09 -1.38 -2.12
N LYS A 68 -16.88 -1.22 -2.64
CA LYS A 68 -16.51 -1.57 -4.00
C LYS A 68 -15.45 -2.66 -3.94
N PRO A 69 -15.85 -3.94 -3.90
CA PRO A 69 -14.90 -5.03 -3.84
C PRO A 69 -13.99 -5.03 -5.07
N ILE A 70 -12.76 -5.43 -4.88
CA ILE A 70 -11.79 -5.65 -5.95
C ILE A 70 -11.25 -7.08 -5.87
N ASP A 71 -10.93 -7.62 -7.04
CA ASP A 71 -10.15 -8.83 -7.24
C ASP A 71 -9.34 -8.60 -8.51
N THR A 72 -8.07 -8.25 -8.35
CA THR A 72 -7.21 -7.80 -9.45
C THR A 72 -5.90 -8.56 -9.43
N THR A 73 -5.53 -9.11 -10.57
CA THR A 73 -4.24 -9.76 -10.79
C THR A 73 -3.43 -8.97 -11.81
N VAL A 74 -2.19 -8.63 -11.47
CA VAL A 74 -1.20 -8.00 -12.35
C VAL A 74 -0.11 -9.03 -12.67
N ASN A 75 0.14 -9.28 -13.95
CA ASN A 75 1.29 -10.04 -14.42
C ASN A 75 2.28 -9.08 -15.07
N ALA A 76 3.34 -8.73 -14.34
CA ALA A 76 4.30 -7.72 -14.78
C ALA A 76 5.13 -8.17 -15.98
N ALA A 77 5.35 -9.49 -16.16
CA ALA A 77 6.13 -10.01 -17.28
C ALA A 77 5.38 -9.93 -18.62
N SER A 78 4.07 -10.15 -18.59
CA SER A 78 3.22 -10.08 -19.81
C SER A 78 2.54 -8.74 -20.00
N GLY A 79 2.53 -7.86 -18.99
CA GLY A 79 1.74 -6.63 -19.00
C GLY A 79 0.23 -6.85 -18.84
N ASN A 80 -0.22 -8.07 -18.58
CA ASN A 80 -1.65 -8.36 -18.45
C ASN A 80 -2.14 -8.00 -17.04
N VAL A 81 -3.25 -7.25 -17.01
CA VAL A 81 -3.98 -6.94 -15.79
C VAL A 81 -5.39 -7.52 -15.93
N THR A 82 -5.74 -8.44 -15.04
CA THR A 82 -7.04 -9.11 -15.01
C THR A 82 -7.80 -8.69 -13.75
N TRP A 83 -9.09 -8.38 -13.89
CA TRP A 83 -9.93 -8.01 -12.75
C TRP A 83 -11.34 -8.55 -12.88
N HIS A 84 -12.00 -8.68 -11.73
CA HIS A 84 -13.40 -9.03 -11.61
C HIS A 84 -14.26 -7.77 -11.54
N GLU A 85 -15.35 -7.73 -12.30
CA GLU A 85 -16.30 -6.63 -12.31
C GLU A 85 -17.72 -7.19 -12.20
N MET A 86 -18.47 -6.71 -11.20
CA MET A 86 -19.89 -7.06 -11.07
C MET A 86 -20.71 -6.20 -12.05
N LYS A 87 -21.34 -6.85 -13.04
CA LYS A 87 -22.22 -6.18 -13.99
C LYS A 87 -23.57 -6.91 -14.04
N ASP A 88 -24.65 -6.20 -13.81
CA ASP A 88 -26.02 -6.74 -13.80
C ASP A 88 -26.17 -7.99 -12.90
N GLY A 89 -25.48 -8.00 -11.74
CA GLY A 89 -25.50 -9.11 -10.80
C GLY A 89 -24.68 -10.34 -11.21
N LYS A 90 -23.91 -10.24 -12.31
CA LYS A 90 -22.99 -11.29 -12.78
C LYS A 90 -21.55 -10.86 -12.58
N ASP A 91 -20.72 -11.81 -12.20
CA ASP A 91 -19.27 -11.62 -12.14
C ASP A 91 -18.68 -11.80 -13.54
N GLU A 92 -18.06 -10.75 -14.08
CA GLU A 92 -17.35 -10.75 -15.36
C GLU A 92 -15.85 -10.62 -15.11
N VAL A 93 -15.06 -11.52 -15.66
CA VAL A 93 -13.59 -11.42 -15.68
C VAL A 93 -13.16 -10.64 -16.91
N LYS A 94 -12.39 -9.58 -16.69
CA LYS A 94 -11.83 -8.73 -17.76
C LYS A 94 -10.32 -8.75 -17.71
N THR A 95 -9.69 -8.59 -18.86
CA THR A 95 -8.24 -8.48 -18.99
C THR A 95 -7.92 -7.32 -19.92
N ASP A 96 -6.94 -6.52 -19.54
CA ASP A 96 -6.36 -5.45 -20.37
C ASP A 96 -4.84 -5.60 -20.40
N HIS A 97 -4.19 -5.03 -21.39
CA HIS A 97 -2.74 -5.01 -21.52
C HIS A 97 -2.22 -3.61 -21.22
N MET A 98 -1.20 -3.51 -20.36
CA MET A 98 -0.55 -2.27 -19.96
C MET A 98 0.97 -2.39 -20.13
N ASP A 99 1.59 -1.31 -20.61
CA ASP A 99 3.05 -1.17 -20.61
C ASP A 99 3.52 -0.90 -19.17
N LEU A 100 3.75 -1.97 -18.42
CA LEU A 100 4.12 -1.88 -17.00
C LEU A 100 5.60 -1.54 -16.84
N PRO A 101 5.95 -0.54 -16.01
CA PRO A 101 7.32 -0.16 -15.78
C PRO A 101 8.05 -1.19 -14.91
N LEU A 102 9.37 -1.22 -15.01
CA LEU A 102 10.19 -2.14 -14.23
C LEU A 102 10.22 -1.81 -12.72
N ASP A 103 9.87 -0.59 -12.35
CA ASP A 103 9.80 -0.10 -10.97
C ASP A 103 8.39 -0.16 -10.37
N LEU A 104 7.56 -1.09 -10.88
CA LEU A 104 6.23 -1.35 -10.32
C LEU A 104 6.33 -1.70 -8.83
N ALA A 105 5.46 -1.09 -8.00
CA ALA A 105 5.52 -1.21 -6.54
C ALA A 105 4.26 -1.85 -5.91
N ASN A 106 3.34 -2.40 -6.72
CA ASN A 106 2.17 -3.12 -6.19
C ASN A 106 2.60 -4.15 -5.13
N GLY A 107 1.98 -4.11 -3.94
CA GLY A 107 2.29 -4.96 -2.80
C GLY A 107 3.72 -4.86 -2.23
N LEU A 108 4.59 -4.04 -2.84
CA LEU A 108 5.98 -3.87 -2.39
C LEU A 108 6.26 -2.51 -1.73
N LEU A 109 5.27 -1.65 -1.58
CA LEU A 109 5.47 -0.30 -1.05
C LEU A 109 6.21 -0.27 0.30
N PRO A 110 5.90 -1.13 1.30
CA PRO A 110 6.68 -1.21 2.53
C PRO A 110 8.15 -1.57 2.29
N LEU A 111 8.42 -2.49 1.37
CA LEU A 111 9.79 -2.91 1.04
C LEU A 111 10.56 -1.81 0.28
N VAL A 112 9.89 -1.08 -0.61
CA VAL A 112 10.48 0.08 -1.31
C VAL A 112 10.92 1.13 -0.28
N ILE A 113 10.09 1.42 0.71
CA ILE A 113 10.38 2.38 1.77
C ILE A 113 11.50 1.88 2.69
N GLN A 114 11.51 0.62 3.08
CA GLN A 114 12.60 0.03 3.87
C GLN A 114 13.96 0.09 3.15
N ASN A 115 13.94 0.11 1.82
CA ASN A 115 15.13 0.22 0.98
C ASN A 115 15.27 1.61 0.33
N PHE A 116 14.66 2.65 0.92
CA PHE A 116 14.69 4.00 0.36
C PHE A 116 16.13 4.52 0.26
N PRO A 117 16.58 5.01 -0.92
CA PRO A 117 17.97 5.38 -1.13
C PRO A 117 18.43 6.50 -0.21
N SER A 118 19.66 6.41 0.29
CA SER A 118 20.26 7.50 1.07
C SER A 118 20.57 8.70 0.19
N GLY A 119 20.34 9.91 0.71
CA GLY A 119 20.63 11.17 0.01
C GLY A 119 19.69 11.48 -1.15
N VAL A 120 18.57 10.78 -1.24
CA VAL A 120 17.50 11.05 -2.21
C VAL A 120 16.29 11.57 -1.46
N ASP A 121 15.71 12.68 -1.92
CA ASP A 121 14.54 13.31 -1.28
C ASP A 121 13.23 12.67 -1.74
N GLU A 122 13.15 12.25 -3.01
CA GLU A 122 11.97 11.67 -3.61
C GLU A 122 12.32 10.53 -4.58
N VAL A 123 11.50 9.48 -4.58
CA VAL A 123 11.53 8.38 -5.55
C VAL A 123 10.15 8.25 -6.16
N LYS A 124 10.07 8.07 -7.49
CA LYS A 124 8.80 7.78 -8.18
C LYS A 124 8.81 6.33 -8.64
N VAL A 125 7.67 5.66 -8.43
CA VAL A 125 7.47 4.25 -8.82
C VAL A 125 6.14 4.10 -9.54
N GLY A 126 6.02 3.07 -10.37
CA GLY A 126 4.75 2.70 -11.00
C GLY A 126 3.83 1.97 -10.01
N TYR A 127 2.52 2.12 -10.18
CA TYR A 127 1.51 1.44 -9.39
C TYR A 127 0.25 1.19 -10.24
N VAL A 128 -0.26 -0.03 -10.25
CA VAL A 128 -1.55 -0.35 -10.87
C VAL A 128 -2.64 -0.17 -9.81
N ALA A 129 -3.38 0.93 -9.91
CA ALA A 129 -4.56 1.17 -9.08
C ALA A 129 -5.74 0.35 -9.62
N SER A 130 -6.37 -0.49 -8.78
CA SER A 130 -7.35 -1.50 -9.20
C SER A 130 -8.74 -0.94 -9.49
N ALA A 131 -9.18 0.11 -8.81
CA ALA A 131 -10.56 0.60 -8.89
C ALA A 131 -10.66 2.03 -9.45
N PRO A 132 -11.75 2.39 -10.16
CA PRO A 132 -12.91 1.56 -10.56
C PRO A 132 -12.62 0.61 -11.72
N LYS A 133 -11.59 0.89 -12.52
CA LYS A 133 -10.99 0.06 -13.56
C LYS A 133 -9.47 0.16 -13.38
N PRO A 134 -8.72 -0.95 -13.52
CA PRO A 134 -7.27 -0.92 -13.38
C PRO A 134 -6.62 0.13 -14.29
N ARG A 135 -5.66 0.86 -13.74
CA ARG A 135 -4.89 1.87 -14.46
C ARG A 135 -3.50 2.03 -13.86
N LEU A 136 -2.53 2.27 -14.71
CA LEU A 136 -1.18 2.60 -14.28
C LEU A 136 -1.13 4.08 -13.83
N ILE A 137 -0.63 4.31 -12.63
CA ILE A 137 -0.36 5.63 -12.06
C ILE A 137 1.07 5.69 -11.55
N LYS A 138 1.51 6.84 -11.05
CA LYS A 138 2.78 6.97 -10.33
C LYS A 138 2.53 7.26 -8.86
N LEU A 139 3.40 6.73 -8.01
CA LEU A 139 3.52 7.11 -6.62
C LEU A 139 4.80 7.93 -6.46
N ALA A 140 4.69 9.14 -5.90
CA ALA A 140 5.83 9.93 -5.46
C ALA A 140 6.03 9.66 -3.96
N ILE A 141 7.16 9.08 -3.60
CA ILE A 141 7.53 8.73 -2.23
C ILE A 141 8.60 9.70 -1.78
N SER A 142 8.34 10.49 -0.75
CA SER A 142 9.28 11.48 -0.22
C SER A 142 9.48 11.32 1.28
N ARG A 143 10.66 11.74 1.80
CA ARG A 143 10.89 11.81 3.24
C ARG A 143 10.08 12.93 3.85
N ASP A 144 9.43 12.66 4.99
CA ASP A 144 8.57 13.60 5.71
C ASP A 144 8.99 13.71 7.20
N GLY A 145 10.29 13.66 7.45
CA GLY A 145 10.87 13.83 8.77
C GLY A 145 11.02 12.54 9.57
N GLN A 146 10.96 12.66 10.89
CA GLN A 146 11.14 11.56 11.83
C GLN A 146 10.15 11.66 12.99
N SER A 147 9.66 10.52 13.48
CA SER A 147 8.77 10.41 14.63
C SER A 147 9.36 9.52 15.72
N GLY A 148 9.25 9.97 16.97
CA GLY A 148 9.69 9.20 18.14
C GLY A 148 8.62 8.20 18.58
N PHE A 149 9.01 7.00 18.93
CA PHE A 149 8.16 5.99 19.55
C PHE A 149 8.93 5.19 20.61
N THR A 150 8.22 4.40 21.41
CA THR A 150 8.82 3.52 22.43
C THR A 150 8.43 2.07 22.11
N ILE A 151 9.39 1.18 22.15
CA ILE A 151 9.19 -0.27 22.02
C ILE A 151 10.09 -1.01 23.01
N GLY A 152 9.52 -1.96 23.74
CA GLY A 152 10.27 -2.71 24.77
C GLY A 152 10.88 -1.81 25.87
N GLY A 153 10.30 -0.64 26.14
CA GLY A 153 10.84 0.35 27.08
C GLY A 153 11.92 1.27 26.50
N GLU A 154 12.40 1.03 25.28
CA GLU A 154 13.42 1.84 24.63
C GLU A 154 12.81 2.89 23.68
N ARG A 155 13.37 4.10 23.72
CA ARG A 155 13.02 5.16 22.77
C ARG A 155 13.72 4.92 21.44
N ARG A 156 12.97 4.98 20.36
CA ARG A 156 13.44 4.85 18.99
C ARG A 156 12.90 6.00 18.13
N LYS A 157 13.48 6.18 16.94
CA LYS A 157 12.99 7.10 15.91
C LYS A 157 12.74 6.32 14.65
N ALA A 158 11.57 6.51 14.04
CA ALA A 158 11.27 6.04 12.69
C ALA A 158 11.37 7.21 11.71
N ASP A 159 11.91 6.96 10.54
CA ASP A 159 11.77 7.86 9.40
C ASP A 159 10.33 7.83 8.93
N THR A 160 9.78 9.00 8.66
CA THR A 160 8.43 9.17 8.11
C THR A 160 8.52 9.43 6.61
N PHE A 161 7.69 8.75 5.85
CA PHE A 161 7.58 8.89 4.41
C PHE A 161 6.15 9.27 4.03
N LYS A 162 6.03 10.20 3.11
CA LYS A 162 4.79 10.56 2.45
C LYS A 162 4.75 9.89 1.08
N VAL A 163 3.64 9.24 0.77
CA VAL A 163 3.35 8.64 -0.54
C VAL A 163 2.19 9.41 -1.16
N HIS A 164 2.48 10.10 -2.24
CA HIS A 164 1.50 10.87 -3.00
C HIS A 164 1.10 10.13 -4.28
N PHE A 165 -0.20 10.09 -4.58
CA PHE A 165 -0.75 9.42 -5.76
C PHE A 165 -0.82 10.41 -6.94
N GLU A 166 0.08 10.29 -7.91
CA GLU A 166 0.06 11.12 -9.13
C GLU A 166 -0.94 10.55 -10.14
N LEU A 167 -2.16 11.07 -10.14
CA LEU A 167 -3.26 10.58 -11.00
C LEU A 167 -3.18 11.09 -12.44
N GLY A 168 -2.32 12.06 -12.74
CA GLY A 168 -2.18 12.74 -14.02
C GLY A 168 -0.82 12.53 -14.68
N GLY A 169 -0.56 11.41 -15.34
CA GLY A 169 0.78 11.17 -15.91
C GLY A 169 0.86 10.32 -17.17
N ILE A 170 -0.23 9.86 -17.76
CA ILE A 170 -0.21 9.22 -19.08
C ILE A 170 -1.07 10.04 -20.03
N VAL A 171 -0.40 10.64 -21.03
CA VAL A 171 -1.01 11.36 -22.15
C VAL A 171 -2.07 10.46 -22.80
N GLY A 172 -3.35 10.85 -22.65
CA GLY A 172 -4.40 10.30 -23.50
C GLY A 172 -5.77 10.05 -22.90
N VAL A 173 -5.93 9.91 -21.58
CA VAL A 173 -7.28 9.73 -21.00
C VAL A 173 -7.44 10.62 -19.78
N ILE A 174 -7.84 11.87 -20.00
CA ILE A 174 -8.48 12.70 -18.97
C ILE A 174 -9.94 12.22 -18.90
N ALA A 175 -10.17 11.06 -18.30
CA ALA A 175 -11.48 10.79 -17.73
C ALA A 175 -11.47 11.52 -16.37
N PRO A 176 -12.42 12.42 -16.10
CA PRO A 176 -12.50 13.06 -14.80
C PRO A 176 -12.63 11.94 -13.76
N ILE A 177 -11.67 11.87 -12.84
CA ILE A 177 -11.81 11.03 -11.66
C ILE A 177 -12.99 11.65 -10.91
N ILE A 178 -14.14 10.99 -11.01
CA ILE A 178 -15.34 11.37 -10.24
C ILE A 178 -15.05 10.92 -8.80
N GLY A 179 -14.43 11.81 -8.04
CA GLY A 179 -14.05 11.58 -6.65
C GLY A 179 -12.99 12.58 -6.21
N LYS A 180 -12.83 12.74 -4.91
CA LYS A 180 -11.72 13.49 -4.32
C LYS A 180 -10.40 12.87 -4.74
N ASP A 181 -9.35 13.66 -4.87
CA ASP A 181 -7.98 13.13 -4.94
C ASP A 181 -7.75 12.23 -3.72
N PRO A 182 -7.13 11.03 -3.90
CA PRO A 182 -6.79 10.20 -2.77
C PRO A 182 -5.89 10.99 -1.83
N GLY A 183 -6.13 10.84 -0.53
CA GLY A 183 -5.24 11.40 0.49
C GLY A 183 -3.84 10.82 0.40
N ASP A 184 -2.85 11.56 0.89
CA ASP A 184 -1.49 11.02 1.00
C ASP A 184 -1.48 9.84 1.99
N LEU A 185 -0.67 8.83 1.69
CA LEU A 185 -0.38 7.74 2.60
C LEU A 185 0.91 8.06 3.37
N HIS A 186 0.89 7.92 4.67
CA HIS A 186 2.07 8.10 5.51
C HIS A 186 2.58 6.75 6.02
N ILE A 187 3.89 6.51 5.92
CA ILE A 187 4.52 5.26 6.37
C ILE A 187 5.72 5.59 7.25
N TRP A 188 5.83 4.87 8.37
CA TRP A 188 6.95 4.96 9.30
C TRP A 188 7.78 3.68 9.21
N ALA A 189 9.08 3.84 9.03
CA ALA A 189 10.02 2.73 8.99
C ALA A 189 11.26 3.03 9.83
N LEU A 190 11.80 2.01 10.49
CA LEU A 190 13.14 2.05 11.04
C LEU A 190 14.14 1.92 9.89
N GLY A 191 15.18 2.75 9.93
CA GLY A 191 16.34 2.59 9.07
C GLY A 191 17.42 1.71 9.72
N GLY A 192 18.61 1.65 9.10
CA GLY A 192 19.78 0.93 9.57
C GLY A 192 19.91 -0.47 8.96
N ASP A 193 20.64 -1.37 9.67
CA ASP A 193 21.01 -2.70 9.15
C ASP A 193 19.82 -3.68 9.03
N ALA A 194 18.76 -3.42 9.77
CA ALA A 194 17.51 -4.20 9.75
C ALA A 194 16.30 -3.28 9.56
N PRO A 195 16.09 -2.72 8.36
CA PRO A 195 14.97 -1.84 8.11
C PRO A 195 13.64 -2.54 8.40
N THR A 196 12.76 -1.86 9.11
CA THR A 196 11.51 -2.49 9.58
C THR A 196 10.34 -1.54 9.41
N PHE A 197 9.25 -2.01 8.81
CA PHE A 197 7.96 -1.32 8.82
C PHE A 197 7.45 -1.16 10.25
N ILE A 198 6.98 0.02 10.61
CA ILE A 198 6.45 0.29 11.96
C ILE A 198 4.95 0.64 11.90
N ARG A 199 4.56 1.52 11.00
CA ARG A 199 3.19 2.04 10.93
C ARG A 199 2.88 2.54 9.52
N MET A 200 1.61 2.48 9.15
CA MET A 200 1.03 3.14 7.99
C MET A 200 -0.25 3.87 8.44
N ASN A 201 -0.48 5.07 7.92
CA ASN A 201 -1.71 5.82 8.09
C ASN A 201 -2.19 6.29 6.72
N GLY A 202 -3.43 5.96 6.37
CA GLY A 202 -4.07 6.38 5.14
C GLY A 202 -5.30 5.58 4.78
N GLU A 203 -5.89 5.93 3.64
CA GLU A 203 -7.02 5.22 3.06
C GLU A 203 -6.54 3.92 2.39
N LEU A 204 -7.26 2.81 2.57
CA LEU A 204 -6.98 1.56 1.88
C LEU A 204 -7.63 1.48 0.48
N TYR A 205 -8.52 2.42 0.17
CA TYR A 205 -9.09 2.67 -1.16
C TYR A 205 -9.53 4.12 -1.24
N ASN A 206 -9.58 4.66 -2.47
CA ASN A 206 -9.89 6.08 -2.68
C ASN A 206 -11.28 6.48 -2.15
N GLY A 207 -11.31 7.45 -1.23
CA GLY A 207 -12.51 7.94 -0.54
C GLY A 207 -12.99 7.02 0.59
N GLY A 208 -12.13 6.09 1.04
CA GLY A 208 -12.38 5.21 2.16
C GLY A 208 -12.14 5.86 3.53
N THR A 209 -12.28 5.04 4.56
CA THR A 209 -11.88 5.39 5.92
C THR A 209 -10.36 5.39 6.00
N VAL A 210 -9.79 6.34 6.74
CA VAL A 210 -8.39 6.33 7.10
C VAL A 210 -8.16 5.30 8.22
N TYR A 211 -7.15 4.46 8.05
CA TYR A 211 -6.74 3.48 9.03
C TYR A 211 -5.31 3.73 9.48
N ASP A 212 -5.04 3.41 10.75
CA ASP A 212 -3.70 3.20 11.26
C ASP A 212 -3.42 1.70 11.30
N VAL A 213 -2.40 1.27 10.58
CA VAL A 213 -1.91 -0.13 10.60
C VAL A 213 -0.51 -0.11 11.19
N GLU A 214 -0.33 -0.69 12.38
CA GLU A 214 0.93 -0.60 13.11
C GLU A 214 1.37 -1.91 13.77
N LEU A 215 2.65 -2.06 14.02
CA LEU A 215 3.18 -3.18 14.80
C LEU A 215 2.55 -3.21 16.20
N SER A 216 2.29 -4.41 16.70
CA SER A 216 1.66 -4.66 18.01
C SER A 216 2.63 -4.44 19.18
N GLY A 217 3.32 -3.35 19.28
CA GLY A 217 4.29 -3.16 20.37
C GLY A 217 4.77 -1.73 20.55
N PRO A 218 4.90 -0.92 19.51
CA PRO A 218 5.25 0.48 19.63
C PRO A 218 4.18 1.26 20.42
N SER A 219 4.63 2.23 21.22
CA SER A 219 3.78 3.28 21.78
C SER A 219 4.30 4.64 21.32
N TRP A 220 3.39 5.49 20.86
CA TRP A 220 3.70 6.79 20.28
C TRP A 220 3.53 7.90 21.32
N ALA A 221 4.36 8.93 21.24
CA ALA A 221 4.13 10.14 22.04
C ALA A 221 2.83 10.81 21.57
N LYS A 222 2.02 11.31 22.53
CA LYS A 222 0.67 11.84 22.27
C LYS A 222 0.56 12.97 21.24
N ASN A 223 1.69 13.55 20.80
CA ASN A 223 1.73 14.68 19.86
C ASN A 223 2.31 14.34 18.47
N THR A 224 2.48 13.07 18.13
CA THR A 224 3.07 12.65 16.85
C THR A 224 2.07 12.06 15.87
N GLN A 225 0.77 12.30 16.06
CA GLN A 225 -0.15 12.13 14.95
C GLN A 225 0.06 13.30 13.98
N PRO A 226 0.30 13.05 12.68
CA PRO A 226 0.20 14.12 11.70
C PRO A 226 -1.21 14.70 11.83
N THR A 227 -1.31 15.98 12.14
CA THR A 227 -2.58 16.71 12.04
C THR A 227 -2.98 16.67 10.59
N LEU A 228 -3.99 15.85 10.27
CA LEU A 228 -4.64 15.94 8.96
C LEU A 228 -5.09 17.38 8.77
N PRO A 229 -4.83 18.01 7.62
CA PRO A 229 -5.33 19.35 7.37
C PRO A 229 -6.85 19.34 7.55
N ALA A 230 -7.35 20.27 8.36
CA ALA A 230 -8.79 20.46 8.56
C ALA A 230 -9.45 20.63 7.18
N LYS A 231 -10.55 19.90 6.97
CA LYS A 231 -11.37 19.97 5.76
C LYS A 231 -11.94 21.34 5.54
#